data_06f9084249f5772478cfffc8ade95a98
#
_entry.id   06f9084249f5772478cfffc8ade95a98
#
_cell.length_a   1.000
_cell.length_b   1.000
_cell.length_c   1.000
_cell.angle_alpha   90.00
_cell.angle_beta   90.00
_cell.angle_gamma   90.00
#
_symmetry.space_group_name_H-M   'P 1'
#
loop_
_entity.id
_entity.type
_entity.pdbx_description
1 polymer ?
#
loop_
_entity_poly.entity_id
_entity_poly.type
_entity_poly.pdbx_seq_one_letter_code
_entity_poly.pdbx_strand_id
1 'polypeptide(L)' 'MATMNQKDYYAVLGVGRDASKKDIQKAFQQKARKLHPDVNKAPDAEERFKEVSEAYAVLSDDRKRARYDAMRSGAPMGTG' A
#
# COMPACT_ATOMS: atom_id res chain seq x y z
N MET A 1 0.85 -21.18 7.42
CA MET A 1 0.83 -20.81 7.20
C MET A 1 0.51 -19.82 7.23
N ALA A 2 0.57 -19.32 7.30
CA ALA A 2 0.39 -18.54 7.35
C ALA A 2 0.04 -17.75 7.11
N THR A 3 -0.17 -17.28 7.00
CA THR A 3 -0.55 -16.57 6.74
C THR A 3 -0.69 -15.53 6.71
N MET A 4 -0.26 -14.91 6.55
CA MET A 4 -0.43 -13.96 6.55
C MET A 4 -1.02 -13.25 6.03
N ASN A 5 -1.46 -12.80 6.00
CA ASN A 5 -2.30 -12.12 5.50
C ASN A 5 -2.09 -10.80 5.43
N GLN A 6 -1.10 -10.16 5.84
CA GLN A 6 -0.90 -8.84 5.75
C GLN A 6 -0.32 -8.51 4.45
N LYS A 7 -0.91 -7.66 3.62
CA LYS A 7 -0.38 -7.22 2.38
C LYS A 7 0.73 -6.25 2.61
N ASP A 8 1.75 -6.31 1.77
CA ASP A 8 2.85 -5.36 1.87
C ASP A 8 2.46 -4.16 1.03
N TYR A 9 1.91 -3.16 1.64
CA TYR A 9 1.43 -1.97 0.94
C TYR A 9 2.57 -1.22 0.26
N TYR A 10 3.76 -1.26 0.83
CA TYR A 10 4.90 -0.62 0.17
C TYR A 10 5.24 -1.35 -1.14
N ALA A 11 5.19 -2.67 -1.11
CA ALA A 11 5.43 -3.44 -2.32
C ALA A 11 4.32 -3.25 -3.34
N VAL A 12 3.09 -3.11 -2.87
CA VAL A 12 1.95 -2.88 -3.75
C VAL A 12 2.16 -1.59 -4.53
N LEU A 13 2.64 -0.55 -3.87
CA LEU A 13 2.92 0.71 -4.54
C LEU A 13 4.28 0.73 -5.22
N GLY A 14 5.15 -0.22 -4.90
CA GLY A 14 6.47 -0.25 -5.49
C GLY A 14 7.43 0.77 -4.90
N VAL A 15 7.30 1.07 -3.61
CA VAL A 15 8.17 2.03 -2.96
C VAL A 15 8.83 1.39 -1.75
N GLY A 16 9.85 2.02 -1.22
CA GLY A 16 10.51 1.53 -0.04
C GLY A 16 9.78 1.93 1.22
N ARG A 17 10.12 1.30 2.31
CA ARG A 17 9.47 1.59 3.59
C ARG A 17 9.78 2.99 4.10
N ASP A 18 10.87 3.57 3.63
CA ASP A 18 11.22 4.91 4.01
C ASP A 18 10.78 5.95 3.00
N ALA A 19 9.93 5.57 2.08
CA ALA A 19 9.46 6.51 1.06
C ALA A 19 8.74 7.69 1.68
N SER A 20 8.92 8.87 1.11
CA SER A 20 8.24 10.04 1.61
C SER A 20 6.79 10.03 1.15
N LYS A 21 5.97 10.88 1.76
CA LYS A 21 4.59 10.97 1.35
C LYS A 21 4.50 11.35 -0.11
N LYS A 22 5.39 12.19 -0.59
CA LYS A 22 5.41 12.60 -1.97
C LYS A 22 5.70 11.41 -2.88
N ASP A 23 6.65 10.57 -2.49
CA ASP A 23 6.97 9.39 -3.26
C ASP A 23 5.79 8.43 -3.30
N ILE A 24 5.13 8.29 -2.17
CA ILE A 24 3.96 7.42 -2.09
C ILE A 24 2.85 7.94 -3.01
N GLN A 25 2.64 9.25 -3.02
CA GLN A 25 1.63 9.84 -3.86
C GLN A 25 1.95 9.65 -5.35
N LYS A 26 3.20 9.84 -5.72
CA LYS A 26 3.60 9.64 -7.09
C LYS A 26 3.42 8.20 -7.51
N ALA A 27 3.82 7.28 -6.66
CA ALA A 27 3.70 5.87 -6.97
C ALA A 27 2.24 5.48 -7.15
N PHE A 28 1.38 6.00 -6.29
CA PHE A 28 -0.04 5.73 -6.41
C PHE A 28 -0.59 6.25 -7.74
N GLN A 29 -0.21 7.47 -8.10
CA GLN A 29 -0.72 8.06 -9.33
C GLN A 29 -0.29 7.26 -10.54
N GLN A 30 0.94 6.79 -10.56
CA GLN A 30 1.43 6.01 -11.68
C GLN A 30 0.71 4.67 -11.78
N LYS A 31 0.53 4.00 -10.65
CA LYS A 31 -0.14 2.71 -10.65
C LYS A 31 -1.62 2.88 -10.99
N ALA A 32 -2.24 3.90 -10.46
CA ALA A 32 -3.65 4.14 -10.72
C ALA A 32 -3.89 4.37 -12.20
N ARG A 33 -2.99 5.09 -12.85
CA ARG A 33 -3.12 5.33 -14.25
C ARG A 33 -3.01 4.05 -15.05
N LYS A 34 -2.08 3.18 -14.71
CA LYS A 34 -1.88 1.95 -15.43
C LYS A 34 -2.99 0.95 -15.21
N LEU A 35 -3.58 0.96 -14.04
CA LEU A 35 -4.58 -0.04 -13.69
C LEU A 35 -6.02 0.45 -13.87
N HIS A 36 -6.19 1.69 -14.29
CA HIS A 36 -7.53 2.21 -14.47
C HIS A 36 -8.29 1.37 -15.50
N PRO A 37 -9.55 1.05 -15.22
CA PRO A 37 -10.31 0.17 -16.12
C PRO A 37 -10.43 0.69 -17.54
N ASP A 38 -10.35 2.00 -17.74
CA ASP A 38 -10.42 2.56 -19.07
C ASP A 38 -9.18 2.26 -19.89
N VAL A 39 -8.07 2.07 -19.22
CA VAL A 39 -6.80 1.83 -19.87
C VAL A 39 -6.42 0.38 -19.84
N ASN A 40 -6.70 -0.30 -18.77
CA ASN A 40 -6.28 -1.68 -18.58
C ASN A 40 -7.50 -2.59 -18.50
N LYS A 41 -7.65 -3.46 -19.48
CA LYS A 41 -8.79 -4.35 -19.53
C LYS A 41 -8.49 -5.74 -18.99
N ALA A 42 -7.37 -5.91 -18.37
CA ALA A 42 -7.02 -7.20 -17.83
C ALA A 42 -8.03 -7.62 -16.75
N PRO A 43 -8.31 -8.88 -16.62
CA PRO A 43 -9.32 -9.34 -15.66
C PRO A 43 -9.01 -8.96 -14.22
N ASP A 44 -7.71 -8.87 -13.88
CA ASP A 44 -7.34 -8.56 -12.50
C ASP A 44 -7.01 -7.08 -12.28
N ALA A 45 -7.21 -6.24 -13.30
CA ALA A 45 -6.85 -4.83 -13.16
C ALA A 45 -7.67 -4.14 -12.09
N GLU A 46 -8.95 -4.46 -12.03
CA GLU A 46 -9.83 -3.83 -11.06
C GLU A 46 -9.43 -4.22 -9.64
N GLU A 47 -9.10 -5.47 -9.44
CA GLU A 47 -8.70 -5.94 -8.13
C GLU A 47 -7.38 -5.30 -7.72
N ARG A 48 -6.44 -5.20 -8.65
CA ARG A 48 -5.17 -4.56 -8.38
C ARG A 48 -5.35 -3.08 -8.08
N PHE A 49 -6.29 -2.43 -8.78
CA PHE A 49 -6.56 -1.03 -8.53
C PHE A 49 -7.07 -0.85 -7.10
N LYS A 50 -7.90 -1.77 -6.63
CA LYS A 50 -8.40 -1.71 -5.28
C LYS A 50 -7.26 -1.86 -4.27
N GLU A 51 -6.33 -2.77 -4.53
CA GLU A 51 -5.20 -2.96 -3.64
C GLU A 51 -4.31 -1.73 -3.58
N VAL A 52 -4.08 -1.12 -4.75
CA VAL A 52 -3.27 0.09 -4.81
C VAL A 52 -3.95 1.22 -4.04
N SER A 53 -5.26 1.34 -4.20
CA SER A 53 -6.01 2.37 -3.50
C SER A 53 -5.98 2.17 -1.99
N GLU A 54 -6.09 0.93 -1.56
CA GLU A 54 -6.04 0.60 -0.15
C GLU A 54 -4.65 0.92 0.42
N ALA A 55 -3.61 0.56 -0.31
CA ALA A 55 -2.24 0.83 0.11
C ALA A 55 -2.03 2.34 0.26
N TYR A 56 -2.53 3.10 -0.70
CA TYR A 56 -2.39 4.55 -0.63
C TYR A 56 -3.17 5.13 0.54
N ALA A 57 -4.36 4.62 0.78
CA ALA A 57 -5.18 5.11 1.90
C ALA A 57 -4.47 4.93 3.24
N VAL A 58 -3.75 3.82 3.38
CA VAL A 58 -3.03 3.57 4.61
C VAL A 58 -1.74 4.36 4.67
N LEU A 59 -0.96 4.33 3.60
CA LEU A 59 0.38 4.92 3.64
C LEU A 59 0.39 6.43 3.52
N SER A 60 -0.69 7.02 3.03
CA SER A 60 -0.76 8.46 2.93
C SER A 60 -1.25 9.12 4.22
N ASP A 61 -1.77 8.34 5.15
CA ASP A 61 -2.24 8.87 6.42
C ASP A 61 -1.19 8.56 7.48
N ASP A 62 -0.67 9.57 8.13
CA ASP A 62 0.42 9.40 9.08
C ASP A 62 0.09 8.42 10.19
N ARG A 63 -1.11 8.48 10.71
CA ARG A 63 -1.50 7.60 11.79
C ARG A 63 -1.66 6.17 11.31
N LYS A 64 -2.31 5.99 10.19
CA LYS A 64 -2.50 4.65 9.66
C LYS A 64 -1.18 4.04 9.26
N ARG A 65 -0.32 4.86 8.67
CA ARG A 65 1.01 4.39 8.27
C ARG A 65 1.81 3.93 9.48
N ALA A 66 1.79 4.73 10.54
CA ALA A 66 2.53 4.39 11.74
C ALA A 66 2.02 3.10 12.35
N ARG A 67 0.71 2.92 12.36
CA ARG A 67 0.12 1.72 12.89
C ARG A 67 0.48 0.51 12.04
N TYR A 68 0.42 0.69 10.74
CA TYR A 68 0.77 -0.38 9.83
C TYR A 68 2.24 -0.78 9.98
N ASP A 69 3.12 0.20 10.09
CA ASP A 69 4.54 -0.07 10.26
C ASP A 69 4.80 -0.82 11.55
N ALA A 70 4.13 -0.44 12.62
CA ALA A 70 4.29 -1.10 13.89
C ALA A 70 3.83 -2.57 13.80
N MET A 71 2.74 -2.80 13.12
CA MET A 71 2.24 -4.15 12.98
C MET A 71 3.18 -5.01 12.15
N ARG A 72 3.72 -4.42 11.10
CA ARG A 72 4.61 -5.18 10.23
C ARG A 72 5.92 -5.52 10.88
N SER A 73 6.40 -4.63 11.71
CA SER A 73 7.67 -4.87 12.36
C SER A 73 7.52 -5.86 13.51
N GLY A 74 6.32 -6.21 13.85
CA GLY A 74 6.10 -7.14 14.94
C GLY A 74 6.32 -6.52 16.30
N ALA A 75 6.53 -5.23 16.34
CA ALA A 75 6.77 -4.59 17.62
C ALA A 75 5.48 -4.49 18.39
N PRO A 76 5.49 -4.84 19.63
CA PRO A 76 4.30 -4.75 20.43
C PRO A 76 3.97 -3.32 20.67
N MET A 77 2.80 -2.95 20.33
CA MET A 77 2.40 -1.61 20.51
C MET A 77 2.29 -1.26 21.93
N GLY A 78 2.82 -0.20 22.25
CA GLY A 78 2.66 0.31 23.60
C GLY A 78 3.31 -0.51 24.65
N THR A 79 4.08 -1.43 24.34
CA THR A 79 4.62 -2.12 25.31
C THR A 79 5.83 -1.80 25.44
N GLY A 80 6.13 -1.36 26.16
CA GLY A 80 7.42 -0.97 26.32
C GLY A 80 8.19 -2.09 26.21
#